data_72d69f711216daec0d738b7c30bb4f09
#
_entry.id   72d69f711216daec0d738b7c30bb4f09
#
_cell.length_a   1.000
_cell.length_b   1.000
_cell.length_c   1.000
_cell.angle_alpha   90.00
_cell.angle_beta   90.00
_cell.angle_gamma   90.00
#
_symmetry.space_group_name_H-M   'P 1'
#
loop_
_entity.id
_entity.type
_entity.pdbx_description
1 polymer ?
#
loop_
_entity_poly.entity_id
_entity_poly.type
_entity_poly.pdbx_seq_one_letter_code
_entity_poly.pdbx_strand_id
1 'polypeptide(L)'
;MKEISVTETVHVTKYVAVDNTVFTNKSECEKYEQTAECVLMQRYKPLVVKTVTEYDIFACGSEDCVVDIIKLTEAKDIDTVIQLYRLRNSHLERPEYKKWIDEAHKKLSAALQGSGFAFIGRGCDDGFWVLGSQDSAIQVIKEVCKVAKEETNEK
;
A
#
# COMPACT_ATOMS: atom_id res chain seq x y z
N MET A 1 36.04 -42.11 26.25
CA MET A 1 35.35 -40.81 26.19
C MET A 1 34.27 -40.97 25.15
N LYS A 2 33.00 -40.67 25.47
CA LYS A 2 31.88 -40.83 24.57
C LYS A 2 31.34 -39.43 24.28
N GLU A 3 31.30 -39.07 23.03
CA GLU A 3 30.77 -37.76 22.58
C GLU A 3 29.26 -37.87 22.46
N ILE A 4 28.54 -36.90 23.01
CA ILE A 4 27.06 -36.82 22.94
C ILE A 4 26.72 -35.49 22.31
N SER A 5 26.03 -35.52 21.15
CA SER A 5 25.42 -34.35 20.55
C SER A 5 24.05 -34.08 21.18
N VAL A 6 23.85 -32.89 21.72
CA VAL A 6 22.56 -32.44 22.26
C VAL A 6 22.06 -31.29 21.39
N THR A 7 20.84 -31.41 20.86
CA THR A 7 20.18 -30.34 20.16
C THR A 7 19.20 -29.64 21.11
N GLU A 8 19.44 -28.36 21.40
CA GLU A 8 18.53 -27.56 22.21
C GLU A 8 17.59 -26.76 21.28
N THR A 9 16.30 -26.85 21.56
CA THR A 9 15.30 -26.03 20.86
C THR A 9 15.06 -24.76 21.66
N VAL A 10 15.45 -23.61 21.09
CA VAL A 10 15.21 -22.29 21.68
C VAL A 10 13.91 -21.73 21.17
N HIS A 11 12.95 -21.50 22.06
CA HIS A 11 11.69 -20.79 21.74
C HIS A 11 11.93 -19.28 21.80
N VAL A 12 11.84 -18.60 20.66
CA VAL A 12 11.94 -17.15 20.58
C VAL A 12 10.54 -16.57 20.39
N THR A 13 10.09 -15.78 21.37
CA THR A 13 8.85 -15.02 21.24
C THR A 13 9.08 -13.80 20.36
N LYS A 14 8.25 -13.61 19.36
CA LYS A 14 8.24 -12.41 18.49
C LYS A 14 6.92 -11.68 18.64
N TYR A 15 6.97 -10.36 18.55
CA TYR A 15 5.82 -9.46 18.60
C TYR A 15 5.63 -8.87 17.22
N VAL A 16 4.41 -8.91 16.70
CA VAL A 16 4.10 -8.47 15.33
C VAL A 16 3.17 -7.28 15.40
N ALA A 17 3.61 -6.14 14.89
CA ALA A 17 2.80 -4.94 14.78
C ALA A 17 1.73 -5.09 13.69
N VAL A 18 0.78 -4.17 13.67
CA VAL A 18 -0.38 -4.19 12.75
C VAL A 18 0.01 -4.20 11.28
N ASP A 19 1.14 -3.61 10.91
CA ASP A 19 1.67 -3.57 9.54
C ASP A 19 2.54 -4.79 9.18
N ASN A 20 2.64 -5.78 10.09
CA ASN A 20 3.45 -7.00 10.06
C ASN A 20 4.94 -6.78 10.38
N THR A 21 5.35 -5.61 10.84
CA THR A 21 6.71 -5.39 11.36
C THR A 21 6.95 -6.27 12.59
N VAL A 22 8.09 -6.98 12.62
CA VAL A 22 8.40 -7.98 13.65
C VAL A 22 9.42 -7.43 14.64
N PHE A 23 9.11 -7.53 15.93
CA PHE A 23 9.95 -7.11 17.05
C PHE A 23 10.31 -8.31 17.93
N THR A 24 11.47 -8.25 18.56
CA THR A 24 11.88 -9.18 19.62
C THR A 24 11.52 -8.67 21.01
N ASN A 25 11.20 -7.38 21.13
CA ASN A 25 10.86 -6.70 22.38
C ASN A 25 9.42 -6.17 22.32
N LYS A 26 8.61 -6.55 23.31
CA LYS A 26 7.20 -6.16 23.41
C LYS A 26 7.03 -4.63 23.52
N SER A 27 7.85 -3.98 24.37
CA SER A 27 7.76 -2.54 24.60
C SER A 27 8.13 -1.72 23.36
N GLU A 28 9.05 -2.23 22.52
CA GLU A 28 9.39 -1.59 21.25
C GLU A 28 8.22 -1.73 20.25
N CYS A 29 7.59 -2.90 20.17
CA CYS A 29 6.41 -3.11 19.37
C CYS A 29 5.25 -2.17 19.79
N GLU A 30 4.97 -2.08 21.10
CA GLU A 30 3.93 -1.19 21.64
C GLU A 30 4.20 0.29 21.34
N LYS A 31 5.45 0.74 21.42
CA LYS A 31 5.85 2.11 21.05
C LYS A 31 5.68 2.35 19.55
N TYR A 32 6.06 1.38 18.74
CA TYR A 32 5.92 1.45 17.30
C TYR A 32 4.44 1.54 16.89
N GLU A 33 3.56 0.76 17.49
CA GLU A 33 2.12 0.81 17.23
C GLU A 33 1.45 2.14 17.60
N GLN A 34 2.12 2.99 18.39
CA GLN A 34 1.66 4.34 18.68
C GLN A 34 2.14 5.37 17.64
N THR A 35 2.96 5.00 16.67
CA THR A 35 3.36 5.91 15.61
C THR A 35 2.16 6.31 14.73
N ALA A 36 2.22 7.50 14.14
CA ALA A 36 1.17 8.00 13.24
C ALA A 36 0.92 7.03 12.07
N GLU A 37 1.97 6.39 11.56
CA GLU A 37 1.87 5.42 10.48
C GLU A 37 1.10 4.17 10.89
N CYS A 38 1.46 3.56 12.02
CA CYS A 38 0.76 2.39 12.53
C CYS A 38 -0.72 2.68 12.82
N VAL A 39 -1.01 3.83 13.43
CA VAL A 39 -2.40 4.25 13.69
C VAL A 39 -3.18 4.41 12.38
N LEU A 40 -2.58 4.99 11.34
CA LEU A 40 -3.21 5.11 10.03
C LEU A 40 -3.36 3.75 9.35
N MET A 41 -2.38 2.87 9.44
CA MET A 41 -2.46 1.50 8.90
C MET A 41 -3.55 0.66 9.59
N GLN A 42 -3.77 0.83 10.91
CA GLN A 42 -4.88 0.19 11.61
C GLN A 42 -6.25 0.62 11.06
N ARG A 43 -6.38 1.87 10.61
CA ARG A 43 -7.61 2.39 10.00
C ARG A 43 -7.72 2.02 8.51
N TYR A 44 -6.60 1.92 7.82
CA TYR A 44 -6.54 1.60 6.40
C TYR A 44 -6.81 0.11 6.10
N LYS A 45 -6.20 -0.81 6.87
CA LYS A 45 -6.34 -2.26 6.65
C LYS A 45 -7.78 -2.75 6.55
N PRO A 46 -8.73 -2.32 7.40
CA PRO A 46 -10.13 -2.72 7.28
C PRO A 46 -10.82 -2.27 5.99
N LEU A 47 -10.29 -1.22 5.32
CA LEU A 47 -10.82 -0.78 4.03
C LEU A 47 -10.39 -1.71 2.89
N VAL A 48 -9.29 -2.44 3.04
CA VAL A 48 -8.74 -3.32 2.00
C VAL A 48 -9.61 -4.56 1.85
N VAL A 49 -10.23 -4.68 0.68
CA VAL A 49 -11.04 -5.84 0.30
C VAL A 49 -10.19 -6.94 -0.31
N LYS A 50 -9.21 -6.53 -1.13
CA LYS A 50 -8.29 -7.45 -1.80
C LYS A 50 -6.98 -6.72 -2.12
N THR A 51 -5.88 -7.44 -2.01
CA THR A 51 -4.58 -7.03 -2.55
C THR A 51 -4.25 -7.93 -3.73
N VAL A 52 -3.81 -7.33 -4.84
CA VAL A 52 -3.32 -8.03 -6.04
C VAL A 52 -1.90 -7.59 -6.33
N THR A 53 -1.08 -8.50 -6.83
CA THR A 53 0.30 -8.20 -7.22
C THR A 53 0.34 -7.56 -8.61
N GLU A 54 1.40 -6.80 -8.89
CA GLU A 54 1.63 -6.27 -10.24
C GLU A 54 1.75 -7.39 -11.28
N TYR A 55 2.33 -8.52 -10.90
CA TYR A 55 2.41 -9.73 -11.74
C TYR A 55 1.03 -10.21 -12.19
N ASP A 56 0.03 -10.18 -11.31
CA ASP A 56 -1.35 -10.57 -11.65
C ASP A 56 -1.99 -9.61 -12.67
N ILE A 57 -1.54 -8.34 -12.70
CA ILE A 57 -2.10 -7.31 -13.56
C ILE A 57 -1.37 -7.22 -14.90
N PHE A 58 -0.04 -7.25 -14.88
CA PHE A 58 0.80 -6.93 -16.06
C PHE A 58 1.54 -8.12 -16.65
N ALA A 59 1.54 -9.28 -15.96
CA ALA A 59 2.29 -10.48 -16.35
C ALA A 59 3.81 -10.23 -16.59
N CYS A 60 4.34 -9.10 -16.08
CA CYS A 60 5.74 -8.71 -16.20
C CYS A 60 6.15 -8.14 -14.85
N GLY A 61 6.74 -8.96 -13.98
CA GLY A 61 6.72 -8.46 -12.70
C GLY A 61 7.99 -8.05 -12.03
N SER A 62 7.91 -6.95 -11.38
CA SER A 62 8.52 -6.76 -10.09
C SER A 62 7.54 -7.31 -9.04
N GLU A 63 7.94 -8.29 -8.25
CA GLU A 63 7.14 -8.82 -7.12
C GLU A 63 6.91 -7.73 -6.04
N ASP A 64 7.41 -6.54 -6.27
CA ASP A 64 7.59 -5.47 -5.31
C ASP A 64 6.44 -4.45 -5.30
N CYS A 65 5.56 -4.50 -6.31
CA CYS A 65 4.41 -3.62 -6.39
C CYS A 65 3.10 -4.39 -6.24
N VAL A 66 2.19 -3.83 -5.44
CA VAL A 66 0.87 -4.40 -5.21
C VAL A 66 -0.21 -3.33 -5.40
N VAL A 67 -1.42 -3.75 -5.72
CA VAL A 67 -2.59 -2.88 -5.76
C VAL A 67 -3.60 -3.36 -4.73
N ASP A 68 -3.91 -2.49 -3.77
CA ASP A 68 -5.01 -2.70 -2.86
C ASP A 68 -6.31 -2.21 -3.49
N ILE A 69 -7.30 -3.05 -3.49
CA ILE A 69 -8.69 -2.68 -3.77
C ILE A 69 -9.32 -2.38 -2.42
N ILE A 70 -9.69 -1.11 -2.22
CA ILE A 70 -10.28 -0.64 -0.97
C ILE A 70 -11.75 -0.29 -1.18
N LYS A 71 -12.54 -0.44 -0.12
CA LYS A 71 -13.93 0.01 -0.08
C LYS A 71 -14.05 1.23 0.81
N LEU A 72 -14.49 2.33 0.20
CA LEU A 72 -14.81 3.60 0.87
C LEU A 72 -16.28 3.59 1.23
N THR A 73 -16.61 3.93 2.48
CA THR A 73 -18.00 3.99 2.98
C THR A 73 -18.39 5.40 3.44
N GLU A 74 -17.40 6.20 3.85
CA GLU A 74 -17.61 7.53 4.37
C GLU A 74 -16.42 8.46 4.08
N ALA A 75 -16.60 9.75 4.22
CA ALA A 75 -15.57 10.75 3.92
C ALA A 75 -14.28 10.56 4.74
N LYS A 76 -14.39 10.09 5.99
CA LYS A 76 -13.23 9.86 6.84
C LYS A 76 -12.31 8.74 6.33
N ASP A 77 -12.82 7.82 5.50
CA ASP A 77 -12.01 6.80 4.85
C ASP A 77 -11.06 7.46 3.85
N ILE A 78 -11.55 8.49 3.13
CA ILE A 78 -10.72 9.31 2.24
C ILE A 78 -9.63 10.02 3.02
N ASP A 79 -9.96 10.62 4.17
CA ASP A 79 -8.99 11.31 5.02
C ASP A 79 -7.89 10.35 5.48
N THR A 80 -8.24 9.12 5.84
CA THR A 80 -7.28 8.06 6.23
C THR A 80 -6.31 7.75 5.08
N VAL A 81 -6.82 7.56 3.86
CA VAL A 81 -6.00 7.28 2.68
C VAL A 81 -5.09 8.47 2.33
N ILE A 82 -5.62 9.69 2.37
CA ILE A 82 -4.85 10.91 2.07
C ILE A 82 -3.75 11.14 3.10
N GLN A 83 -4.02 10.93 4.39
CA GLN A 83 -3.01 11.07 5.43
C GLN A 83 -1.89 10.04 5.25
N LEU A 84 -2.22 8.79 4.93
CA LEU A 84 -1.24 7.75 4.65
C LEU A 84 -0.44 8.06 3.38
N TYR A 85 -1.09 8.59 2.33
CA TYR A 85 -0.45 9.05 1.11
C TYR A 85 0.58 10.14 1.36
N ARG A 86 0.25 11.14 2.19
CA ARG A 86 1.18 12.20 2.61
C ARG A 86 2.35 11.66 3.41
N LEU A 87 2.05 10.81 4.40
CA LEU A 87 3.07 10.30 5.31
C LEU A 87 4.13 9.48 4.55
N ARG A 88 3.71 8.63 3.63
CA ARG A 88 4.59 7.79 2.83
C ARG A 88 5.29 8.54 1.69
N ASN A 89 4.77 9.67 1.31
CA ASN A 89 5.35 10.53 0.27
C ASN A 89 5.67 11.90 0.87
N SER A 90 6.64 11.96 1.77
CA SER A 90 6.99 13.16 2.54
C SER A 90 7.30 14.39 1.68
N HIS A 91 7.74 14.20 0.42
CA HIS A 91 7.94 15.29 -0.54
C HIS A 91 6.62 16.02 -0.88
N LEU A 92 5.44 15.37 -0.71
CA LEU A 92 4.13 15.97 -0.99
C LEU A 92 3.74 17.08 0.01
N GLU A 93 4.45 17.20 1.12
CA GLU A 93 4.27 18.33 2.08
C GLU A 93 4.72 19.68 1.51
N ARG A 94 5.47 19.68 0.40
CA ARG A 94 5.91 20.93 -0.26
C ARG A 94 4.77 21.55 -1.07
N PRO A 95 4.66 22.89 -1.07
CA PRO A 95 3.56 23.60 -1.73
C PRO A 95 3.38 23.28 -3.23
N GLU A 96 4.48 23.00 -3.93
CA GLU A 96 4.46 22.67 -5.36
C GLU A 96 3.73 21.37 -5.69
N TYR A 97 3.62 20.44 -4.71
CA TYR A 97 2.94 19.15 -4.88
C TYR A 97 1.49 19.13 -4.38
N LYS A 98 0.98 20.26 -3.87
CA LYS A 98 -0.40 20.36 -3.39
C LYS A 98 -1.43 19.86 -4.42
N LYS A 99 -1.20 20.15 -5.70
CA LYS A 99 -2.07 19.69 -6.80
C LYS A 99 -2.25 18.16 -6.84
N TRP A 100 -1.23 17.39 -6.42
CA TRP A 100 -1.29 15.92 -6.42
C TRP A 100 -2.16 15.40 -5.27
N ILE A 101 -2.11 16.06 -4.12
CA ILE A 101 -3.01 15.77 -3.00
C ILE A 101 -4.46 16.10 -3.37
N ASP A 102 -4.69 17.26 -3.99
CA ASP A 102 -6.02 17.69 -4.42
C ASP A 102 -6.58 16.72 -5.49
N GLU A 103 -5.74 16.25 -6.41
CA GLU A 103 -6.13 15.25 -7.42
C GLU A 103 -6.43 13.89 -6.78
N ALA A 104 -5.61 13.42 -5.85
CA ALA A 104 -5.86 12.17 -5.12
C ALA A 104 -7.19 12.25 -4.36
N HIS A 105 -7.45 13.35 -3.66
CA HIS A 105 -8.71 13.59 -2.96
C HIS A 105 -9.91 13.58 -3.92
N LYS A 106 -9.79 14.23 -5.09
CA LYS A 106 -10.83 14.24 -6.13
C LYS A 106 -11.11 12.82 -6.64
N LYS A 107 -10.07 12.03 -6.92
CA LYS A 107 -10.20 10.63 -7.38
C LYS A 107 -10.92 9.76 -6.35
N LEU A 108 -10.57 9.88 -5.06
CA LEU A 108 -11.20 9.12 -3.99
C LEU A 108 -12.65 9.56 -3.75
N SER A 109 -12.93 10.88 -3.82
CA SER A 109 -14.30 11.40 -3.72
C SER A 109 -15.19 10.91 -4.84
N ALA A 110 -14.69 10.85 -6.07
CA ALA A 110 -15.41 10.28 -7.21
C ALA A 110 -15.66 8.77 -7.02
N ALA A 111 -14.69 8.04 -6.49
CA ALA A 111 -14.86 6.62 -6.18
C ALA A 111 -15.93 6.39 -5.11
N LEU A 112 -15.93 7.18 -4.02
CA LEU A 112 -16.95 7.10 -2.97
C LEU A 112 -18.37 7.39 -3.50
N GLN A 113 -18.51 8.42 -4.35
CA GLN A 113 -19.82 8.78 -4.95
C GLN A 113 -20.30 7.76 -6.00
N GLY A 114 -19.37 7.01 -6.60
CA GLY A 114 -19.68 5.99 -7.60
C GLY A 114 -19.87 4.60 -6.98
N SER A 115 -18.94 3.70 -7.23
CA SER A 115 -19.01 2.30 -6.77
C SER A 115 -18.66 2.09 -5.30
N GLY A 116 -18.05 3.07 -4.65
CA GLY A 116 -17.44 2.95 -3.33
C GLY A 116 -16.09 2.23 -3.34
N PHE A 117 -15.60 1.77 -4.49
CA PHE A 117 -14.32 1.09 -4.60
C PHE A 117 -13.24 2.03 -5.17
N ALA A 118 -12.06 2.02 -4.53
CA ALA A 118 -10.89 2.72 -5.02
C ALA A 118 -9.69 1.78 -5.08
N PHE A 119 -8.71 2.14 -5.89
CA PHE A 119 -7.50 1.38 -6.17
C PHE A 119 -6.28 2.16 -5.70
N ILE A 120 -5.45 1.52 -4.89
CA ILE A 120 -4.26 2.10 -4.28
C ILE A 120 -3.06 1.25 -4.66
N GLY A 121 -2.10 1.85 -5.37
CA GLY A 121 -0.81 1.20 -5.64
C GLY A 121 0.13 1.35 -4.45
N ARG A 122 0.87 0.29 -4.12
CA ARG A 122 1.95 0.30 -3.13
C ARG A 122 3.19 -0.35 -3.72
N GLY A 123 4.34 0.30 -3.60
CA GLY A 123 5.65 -0.23 -4.03
C GLY A 123 6.52 -0.68 -2.87
N CYS A 124 7.60 -1.38 -3.19
CA CYS A 124 8.62 -1.85 -2.25
C CYS A 124 9.34 -0.70 -1.51
N ASP A 125 9.53 0.42 -2.18
CA ASP A 125 10.21 1.61 -1.64
C ASP A 125 9.24 2.53 -0.86
N ASP A 126 8.28 1.95 -0.13
CA ASP A 126 7.22 2.67 0.58
C ASP A 126 6.36 3.58 -0.32
N GLY A 127 6.46 3.44 -1.63
CA GLY A 127 5.63 4.16 -2.59
C GLY A 127 4.15 3.90 -2.34
N PHE A 128 3.33 4.96 -2.42
CA PHE A 128 1.90 4.88 -2.20
C PHE A 128 1.21 5.82 -3.21
N TRP A 129 0.34 5.26 -4.07
CA TRP A 129 -0.30 6.01 -5.15
C TRP A 129 -1.81 5.84 -5.14
N VAL A 130 -2.52 6.93 -5.34
CA VAL A 130 -3.98 6.90 -5.50
C VAL A 130 -4.32 6.75 -6.99
N LEU A 131 -4.71 5.57 -7.41
CA LEU A 131 -5.16 5.27 -8.77
C LEU A 131 -6.60 5.75 -9.02
N GLY A 132 -7.44 5.74 -7.99
CA GLY A 132 -8.79 6.25 -8.03
C GLY A 132 -9.85 5.16 -8.22
N SER A 133 -10.93 5.48 -8.97
CA SER A 133 -12.02 4.55 -9.27
C SER A 133 -11.57 3.42 -10.21
N GLN A 134 -12.42 2.40 -10.36
CA GLN A 134 -12.19 1.30 -11.31
C GLN A 134 -11.91 1.83 -12.72
N ASP A 135 -12.67 2.81 -13.20
CA ASP A 135 -12.50 3.37 -14.53
C ASP A 135 -11.14 4.08 -14.69
N SER A 136 -10.73 4.83 -13.65
CA SER A 136 -9.41 5.47 -13.62
C SER A 136 -8.28 4.44 -13.63
N ALA A 137 -8.39 3.36 -12.84
CA ALA A 137 -7.39 2.30 -12.81
C ALA A 137 -7.31 1.57 -14.17
N ILE A 138 -8.44 1.25 -14.78
CA ILE A 138 -8.50 0.64 -16.12
C ILE A 138 -7.85 1.55 -17.17
N GLN A 139 -8.06 2.86 -17.08
CA GLN A 139 -7.45 3.80 -18.01
C GLN A 139 -5.92 3.81 -17.91
N VAL A 140 -5.38 3.84 -16.70
CA VAL A 140 -3.93 3.75 -16.45
C VAL A 140 -3.35 2.45 -17.04
N ILE A 141 -4.00 1.31 -16.79
CA ILE A 141 -3.59 0.01 -17.34
C ILE A 141 -3.56 0.04 -18.87
N LYS A 142 -4.61 0.60 -19.50
CA LYS A 142 -4.68 0.71 -20.96
C LYS A 142 -3.56 1.59 -21.53
N GLU A 143 -3.20 2.66 -20.88
CA GLU A 143 -2.12 3.55 -21.31
C GLU A 143 -0.76 2.84 -21.23
N VAL A 144 -0.48 2.15 -20.12
CA VAL A 144 0.75 1.34 -19.98
C VAL A 144 0.83 0.25 -21.07
N CYS A 145 -0.28 -0.45 -21.32
CA CYS A 145 -0.31 -1.48 -22.37
C CYS A 145 -0.13 -0.92 -23.78
N LYS A 146 -0.48 0.33 -24.06
CA LYS A 146 -0.20 0.98 -25.36
C LYS A 146 1.28 1.25 -25.53
N VAL A 147 1.92 1.85 -24.53
CA VAL A 147 3.37 2.13 -24.56
C VAL A 147 4.16 0.85 -24.79
N ALA A 148 3.84 -0.22 -24.06
CA ALA A 148 4.52 -1.51 -24.21
C ALA A 148 4.39 -2.10 -25.63
N LYS A 149 3.28 -1.85 -26.35
CA LYS A 149 3.08 -2.30 -27.74
C LYS A 149 3.86 -1.46 -28.74
N GLU A 150 3.98 -0.17 -28.50
CA GLU A 150 4.75 0.74 -29.38
C GLU A 150 6.25 0.37 -29.33
N GLU A 151 6.82 0.13 -28.13
CA GLU A 151 8.21 -0.28 -27.96
C GLU A 151 8.53 -1.64 -28.59
N THR A 152 7.56 -2.56 -28.68
CA THR A 152 7.76 -3.88 -29.32
C THR A 152 7.67 -3.83 -30.85
N ASN A 153 7.06 -2.82 -31.43
CA ASN A 153 6.94 -2.66 -32.88
C ASN A 153 8.11 -1.86 -33.51
N GLU A 154 8.99 -1.25 -32.70
CA GLU A 154 10.18 -0.55 -33.17
C GLU A 154 11.44 -1.42 -33.21
N LYS A 155 11.34 -2.72 -32.96
CA LYS A 155 12.41 -3.72 -33.07
C LYS A 155 12.16 -4.68 -34.21
#